data_6084cfc990f89484ade4d59d9e729e5d
#
_entry.id   6084cfc990f89484ade4d59d9e729e5d
#
_cell.length_a   1.000
_cell.length_b   1.000
_cell.length_c   1.000
_cell.angle_alpha   90.00
_cell.angle_beta   90.00
_cell.angle_gamma   90.00
#
_symmetry.space_group_name_H-M   'P 1'
#
loop_
_entity.id
_entity.type
_entity.pdbx_description
1 polymer ?
#
loop_
_entity_poly.entity_id
_entity_poly.type
_entity_poly.pdbx_seq_one_letter_code
_entity_poly.pdbx_strand_id
1 'polypeptide(L)'
;MREKLQTLSLVQLKEIAKEQGFKGVSNLNKANIIELLVEFSENRSKEVSNSEGGSPDMTGKDNSYQRDGYTGQNYSGQSNYTGQNRSTYNSAQRNTSNQSRNNGYNNTYQNGQRYSQVSAQGNMPNYYQGQYNNQNQYVNSNQYVNQYPNQYPLQNQSGYRNEYYDNRFGAGFSRDYPTDIRDLDSGEIAEGILEVMPDGFGFIRCENFLPGDNDVYVSPAQIKKFRMKTGDVVSGIKKIKTATEKFAALLYINTVNSLPPETLETRPNFEDLTPIFPNSRIHLANDDSASKAMRIVDLLSPIGRGQRGMIVSQPKAGKTTLLKEIAKSITTNQKDMHLIILLIDERPEEVTDIKEAIVGDNVEVIYSTFDELPDRHKRVSEMVIERAKRLVEHGKDVMILLDSITRLARAYNLTIAPSGRTLSGGLDPAALHMPKRFFGTARNIREGGSLTILATALVDTGSRMDDVVFEEFKGTGNMELVLNRKLSEKRIFPAIDVLKSSTRRDDLLLSKEEAEVVSIIRKSTDLAKHDEVAERIIEEFNSTKNNEELVEKILANGQLM
;
A
#
# COMPACT_ATOMS: atom_id res chain seq x y z
N MET A 1 -37.99 -18.44 -2.58
CA MET A 1 -37.21 -18.33 -1.33
C MET A 1 -36.83 -19.69 -0.75
N ARG A 2 -37.74 -20.64 -0.63
CA ARG A 2 -37.49 -21.98 -0.05
C ARG A 2 -36.38 -22.76 -0.77
N GLU A 3 -36.33 -22.74 -2.10
CA GLU A 3 -35.29 -23.40 -2.90
C GLU A 3 -33.88 -22.80 -2.64
N LYS A 4 -33.77 -21.47 -2.50
CA LYS A 4 -32.50 -20.80 -2.17
C LYS A 4 -32.02 -21.16 -0.76
N LEU A 5 -32.92 -21.33 0.21
CA LEU A 5 -32.57 -21.75 1.57
C LEU A 5 -32.14 -23.21 1.63
N GLN A 6 -32.67 -24.07 0.77
CA GLN A 6 -32.31 -25.49 0.70
C GLN A 6 -30.86 -25.71 0.24
N THR A 7 -30.28 -24.80 -0.56
CA THR A 7 -28.89 -24.88 -1.03
C THR A 7 -27.85 -24.50 0.04
N LEU A 8 -28.25 -23.80 1.10
CA LEU A 8 -27.38 -23.35 2.17
C LEU A 8 -27.02 -24.46 3.16
N SER A 9 -25.84 -24.37 3.78
CA SER A 9 -25.42 -25.28 4.84
C SER A 9 -26.19 -25.02 6.15
N LEU A 10 -26.25 -26.01 7.05
CA LEU A 10 -26.91 -25.85 8.36
C LEU A 10 -26.30 -24.68 9.18
N VAL A 11 -24.97 -24.44 9.05
CA VAL A 11 -24.29 -23.36 9.75
C VAL A 11 -24.76 -22.01 9.24
N GLN A 12 -24.80 -21.81 7.93
CA GLN A 12 -25.28 -20.58 7.30
C GLN A 12 -26.73 -20.26 7.60
N LEU A 13 -27.60 -21.30 7.62
CA LEU A 13 -29.00 -21.12 8.00
C LEU A 13 -29.18 -20.70 9.47
N LYS A 14 -28.35 -21.23 10.37
CA LYS A 14 -28.34 -20.80 11.78
C LYS A 14 -27.86 -19.37 11.97
N GLU A 15 -26.88 -18.90 11.18
CA GLU A 15 -26.43 -17.51 11.17
C GLU A 15 -27.53 -16.57 10.69
N ILE A 16 -28.15 -16.86 9.54
CA ILE A 16 -29.26 -16.06 9.00
C ILE A 16 -30.42 -15.98 10.02
N ALA A 17 -30.79 -17.09 10.67
CA ALA A 17 -31.82 -17.07 11.67
C ALA A 17 -31.46 -16.22 12.90
N LYS A 18 -30.19 -16.22 13.33
CA LYS A 18 -29.73 -15.36 14.43
C LYS A 18 -29.75 -13.87 14.04
N GLU A 19 -29.31 -13.52 12.82
CA GLU A 19 -29.38 -12.15 12.28
C GLU A 19 -30.81 -11.61 12.19
N GLN A 20 -31.76 -12.48 11.90
CA GLN A 20 -33.18 -12.12 11.92
C GLN A 20 -33.80 -12.08 13.34
N GLY A 21 -32.99 -12.27 14.39
CA GLY A 21 -33.41 -12.13 15.78
C GLY A 21 -33.99 -13.40 16.44
N PHE A 22 -33.92 -14.55 15.80
CA PHE A 22 -34.42 -15.79 16.38
C PHE A 22 -33.52 -16.35 17.48
N LYS A 23 -34.07 -16.56 18.67
CA LYS A 23 -33.37 -17.15 19.82
C LYS A 23 -33.61 -18.67 19.85
N GLY A 24 -32.60 -19.43 20.26
CA GLY A 24 -32.77 -20.89 20.46
C GLY A 24 -32.61 -21.77 19.21
N VAL A 25 -32.12 -21.23 18.09
CA VAL A 25 -31.92 -21.95 16.82
C VAL A 25 -30.78 -22.98 16.84
N SER A 26 -29.96 -23.01 17.92
CA SER A 26 -28.78 -23.90 18.04
C SER A 26 -29.16 -25.39 17.97
N ASN A 27 -30.32 -25.78 18.46
CA ASN A 27 -30.80 -27.17 18.57
C ASN A 27 -31.74 -27.60 17.43
N LEU A 28 -32.02 -26.69 16.47
CA LEU A 28 -32.91 -26.98 15.35
C LEU A 28 -32.18 -27.68 14.20
N ASN A 29 -32.86 -28.59 13.52
CA ASN A 29 -32.39 -29.22 12.31
C ASN A 29 -32.59 -28.30 11.08
N LYS A 30 -31.98 -28.67 9.95
CA LYS A 30 -31.99 -27.85 8.71
C LYS A 30 -33.42 -27.55 8.21
N ALA A 31 -34.31 -28.54 8.25
CA ALA A 31 -35.70 -28.42 7.77
C ALA A 31 -36.48 -27.39 8.59
N ASN A 32 -36.37 -27.47 9.92
CA ASN A 32 -37.11 -26.60 10.84
C ASN A 32 -36.64 -25.14 10.74
N ILE A 33 -35.34 -24.90 10.49
CA ILE A 33 -34.82 -23.55 10.31
C ILE A 33 -35.30 -22.95 8.98
N ILE A 34 -35.35 -23.73 7.92
CA ILE A 34 -35.89 -23.29 6.62
C ILE A 34 -37.35 -22.90 6.75
N GLU A 35 -38.15 -23.72 7.45
CA GLU A 35 -39.59 -23.46 7.66
C GLU A 35 -39.81 -22.17 8.45
N LEU A 36 -39.04 -21.95 9.50
CA LEU A 36 -39.07 -20.75 10.35
C LEU A 36 -38.69 -19.48 9.57
N LEU A 37 -37.68 -19.54 8.70
CA LEU A 37 -37.27 -18.41 7.85
C LEU A 37 -38.29 -18.12 6.72
N VAL A 38 -38.94 -19.12 6.17
CA VAL A 38 -39.98 -18.94 5.15
C VAL A 38 -41.22 -18.29 5.76
N GLU A 39 -41.69 -18.79 6.91
CA GLU A 39 -42.86 -18.25 7.63
C GLU A 39 -42.64 -16.78 8.04
N PHE A 40 -41.43 -16.43 8.50
CA PHE A 40 -41.06 -15.06 8.83
C PHE A 40 -41.14 -14.15 7.61
N SER A 41 -40.66 -14.62 6.46
CA SER A 41 -40.69 -13.83 5.23
C SER A 41 -42.10 -13.61 4.67
N GLU A 42 -43.00 -14.62 4.83
CA GLU A 42 -44.40 -14.52 4.41
C GLU A 42 -45.19 -13.56 5.30
N ASN A 43 -44.94 -13.56 6.60
CA ASN A 43 -45.58 -12.65 7.54
C ASN A 43 -45.15 -11.19 7.29
N ARG A 44 -43.87 -10.94 6.99
CA ARG A 44 -43.37 -9.62 6.64
C ARG A 44 -43.95 -9.11 5.31
N SER A 45 -44.18 -10.00 4.35
CA SER A 45 -44.81 -9.65 3.07
C SER A 45 -46.31 -9.30 3.24
N LYS A 46 -46.99 -9.89 4.23
CA LYS A 46 -48.38 -9.56 4.57
C LYS A 46 -48.51 -8.22 5.32
N GLU A 47 -47.53 -7.85 6.14
CA GLU A 47 -47.49 -6.55 6.81
C GLU A 47 -47.28 -5.40 5.82
N VAL A 48 -46.43 -5.59 4.79
CA VAL A 48 -46.17 -4.60 3.74
C VAL A 48 -47.39 -4.42 2.80
N SER A 49 -48.15 -5.50 2.53
CA SER A 49 -49.38 -5.43 1.69
C SER A 49 -50.58 -4.79 2.39
N ASN A 50 -50.57 -4.67 3.72
CA ASN A 50 -51.62 -4.01 4.48
C ASN A 50 -51.36 -2.50 4.73
N SER A 51 -50.22 -1.97 4.30
CA SER A 51 -49.87 -0.54 4.41
C SER A 51 -50.04 0.27 3.13
N GLU A 52 -50.47 -0.34 2.01
CA GLU A 52 -50.78 0.34 0.76
C GLU A 52 -52.28 0.27 0.42
N GLY A 53 -53.08 1.10 1.09
CA GLY A 53 -54.50 1.25 0.77
C GLY A 53 -55.12 2.41 1.51
N GLY A 54 -55.04 3.62 0.96
CA GLY A 54 -55.84 4.74 1.48
C GLY A 54 -55.25 6.12 1.22
N SER A 55 -55.35 6.62 -0.01
CA SER A 55 -55.55 8.04 -0.21
C SER A 55 -57.05 8.31 -0.25
N PRO A 56 -57.57 9.42 0.32
CA PRO A 56 -57.90 10.55 -0.55
C PRO A 56 -57.73 11.98 0.04
N ASP A 57 -57.38 12.85 -0.90
CA ASP A 57 -57.92 14.20 -1.17
C ASP A 57 -58.00 15.32 -0.13
N MET A 58 -57.38 16.39 -0.55
CA MET A 58 -57.56 17.85 -0.44
C MET A 58 -58.59 18.40 0.54
N THR A 59 -58.17 19.35 1.35
CA THR A 59 -58.45 20.79 1.36
C THR A 59 -58.25 21.43 2.73
N GLY A 60 -57.43 22.45 2.79
CA GLY A 60 -57.74 23.75 3.33
C GLY A 60 -57.64 24.07 4.83
N LYS A 61 -56.77 25.04 5.12
CA LYS A 61 -56.85 26.11 6.12
C LYS A 61 -56.22 25.97 7.49
N ASP A 62 -55.20 26.84 7.63
CA ASP A 62 -54.85 27.72 8.76
C ASP A 62 -55.45 27.48 10.16
N ASN A 63 -54.59 27.40 11.15
CA ASN A 63 -54.40 28.41 12.20
C ASN A 63 -53.68 27.80 13.45
N SER A 64 -52.58 28.41 13.73
CA SER A 64 -52.10 28.94 15.01
C SER A 64 -52.68 28.45 16.35
N TYR A 65 -51.76 28.39 17.29
CA TYR A 65 -51.80 28.69 18.73
C TYR A 65 -51.45 27.58 19.72
N GLN A 66 -50.36 27.90 20.43
CA GLN A 66 -50.11 27.86 21.89
C GLN A 66 -49.99 26.51 22.61
N ARG A 67 -48.79 26.34 23.16
CA ARG A 67 -48.39 26.24 24.60
C ARG A 67 -49.45 25.73 25.59
N ASP A 68 -48.98 24.75 26.36
CA ASP A 68 -49.00 24.57 27.82
C ASP A 68 -48.82 23.06 28.07
N GLY A 69 -47.92 22.52 28.85
CA GLY A 69 -47.57 22.74 30.22
C GLY A 69 -48.33 21.78 31.14
N TYR A 70 -47.61 20.92 31.77
CA TYR A 70 -47.83 20.37 33.14
C TYR A 70 -47.34 18.92 33.29
N THR A 71 -46.24 18.79 34.08
CA THR A 71 -46.13 18.08 35.40
C THR A 71 -46.68 16.65 35.43
N GLY A 72 -45.94 15.61 35.69
CA GLY A 72 -45.14 15.33 36.87
C GLY A 72 -45.80 14.18 37.63
N GLN A 73 -45.08 13.17 37.95
CA GLN A 73 -45.11 12.52 39.28
C GLN A 73 -44.39 11.19 39.29
N ASN A 74 -43.41 11.15 40.09
CA ASN A 74 -42.75 10.15 40.89
C ASN A 74 -43.57 8.91 41.26
N TYR A 75 -42.93 7.75 41.30
CA TYR A 75 -43.00 6.86 42.46
C TYR A 75 -41.66 6.18 42.71
N SER A 76 -41.21 6.38 43.89
CA SER A 76 -40.08 5.86 44.62
C SER A 76 -40.26 4.41 45.08
N GLY A 77 -39.17 3.71 45.25
CA GLY A 77 -39.07 2.48 45.99
C GLY A 77 -37.64 2.21 46.46
N GLN A 78 -37.36 2.63 47.70
CA GLN A 78 -36.13 2.40 48.46
C GLN A 78 -36.03 0.97 48.98
N SER A 79 -34.80 0.48 49.16
CA SER A 79 -34.30 -0.13 50.41
C SER A 79 -32.77 -0.35 50.29
N ASN A 80 -32.02 0.41 50.94
CA ASN A 80 -31.16 0.36 52.13
C ASN A 80 -30.56 -1.00 52.48
N TYR A 81 -29.21 -1.01 52.62
CA TYR A 81 -28.46 -1.31 53.88
C TYR A 81 -26.97 -1.02 53.61
N THR A 82 -26.45 -0.02 54.18
CA THR A 82 -25.56 0.33 55.29
C THR A 82 -24.42 -0.64 55.59
N GLY A 83 -23.25 -0.04 55.75
CA GLY A 83 -22.11 -0.63 56.45
C GLY A 83 -20.81 0.11 56.22
N GLN A 84 -20.62 1.14 57.00
CA GLN A 84 -19.40 1.93 57.26
C GLN A 84 -18.25 1.04 57.73
N ASN A 85 -16.95 1.37 57.42
CA ASN A 85 -16.07 1.97 58.45
C ASN A 85 -14.75 2.49 57.88
N ARG A 86 -14.41 3.62 58.42
CA ARG A 86 -13.17 4.40 58.35
C ARG A 86 -12.07 3.79 59.22
N SER A 87 -10.81 4.06 58.86
CA SER A 87 -9.76 4.68 59.69
C SER A 87 -8.42 4.61 58.95
N THR A 88 -7.86 5.66 58.56
CA THR A 88 -6.87 6.66 59.04
C THR A 88 -5.78 6.13 59.98
N TYR A 89 -4.61 6.56 59.65
CA TYR A 89 -3.42 6.99 60.39
C TYR A 89 -2.12 6.23 60.14
N ASN A 90 -1.19 6.95 59.60
CA ASN A 90 0.08 7.52 60.07
C ASN A 90 1.34 6.64 60.10
N SER A 91 2.26 7.16 59.33
CA SER A 91 3.69 7.47 59.59
C SER A 91 4.40 6.72 60.72
N ALA A 92 5.59 6.24 60.40
CA ALA A 92 6.82 6.58 61.15
C ALA A 92 8.09 6.00 60.51
N GLN A 93 9.06 6.86 60.41
CA GLN A 93 10.49 6.66 60.13
C GLN A 93 11.18 5.72 61.15
N ARG A 94 12.26 5.09 60.70
CA ARG A 94 13.60 4.99 61.33
C ARG A 94 14.52 4.09 60.55
N ASN A 95 15.51 4.65 59.92
CA ASN A 95 16.95 4.76 60.23
C ASN A 95 17.56 3.59 61.00
N THR A 96 18.61 3.06 60.41
CA THR A 96 20.00 2.89 60.88
C THR A 96 20.77 2.01 59.92
N SER A 97 21.75 2.52 59.22
CA SER A 97 23.19 2.71 59.49
C SER A 97 23.98 1.38 59.59
N ASN A 98 24.91 1.16 58.73
CA ASN A 98 26.33 1.35 58.83
C ASN A 98 27.14 0.46 57.91
N GLN A 99 28.02 1.08 57.23
CA GLN A 99 29.52 1.00 57.20
C GLN A 99 30.07 -0.10 56.33
N SER A 100 30.77 0.27 55.31
CA SER A 100 32.11 0.84 55.12
C SER A 100 33.12 -0.18 54.64
N ARG A 101 33.81 0.14 53.58
CA ARG A 101 35.27 0.20 53.27
C ARG A 101 35.52 -0.14 51.82
N ASN A 102 35.86 0.81 51.01
CA ASN A 102 37.13 1.49 50.74
C ASN A 102 38.26 0.58 50.28
N ASN A 103 38.68 0.83 49.06
CA ASN A 103 40.02 1.09 48.50
C ASN A 103 39.90 0.89 46.98
N GLY A 104 40.11 1.80 46.09
CA GLY A 104 41.07 2.87 45.88
C GLY A 104 42.40 2.39 45.36
N TYR A 105 42.70 2.52 44.05
CA TYR A 105 43.92 3.16 43.60
C TYR A 105 43.94 3.27 42.06
N ASN A 106 44.34 4.46 41.66
CA ASN A 106 44.75 4.95 40.34
C ASN A 106 45.94 4.24 39.72
N ASN A 107 46.08 4.27 38.37
CA ASN A 107 47.11 4.99 37.59
C ASN A 107 47.14 4.40 36.18
N THR A 108 46.89 5.15 35.18
CA THR A 108 47.71 6.04 34.31
C THR A 108 48.91 5.39 33.60
N TYR A 109 48.94 5.67 32.29
CA TYR A 109 50.04 5.81 31.33
C TYR A 109 50.45 4.64 30.39
N GLN A 110 50.20 4.89 29.13
CA GLN A 110 51.16 5.05 27.99
C GLN A 110 51.79 3.84 27.32
N ASN A 111 51.56 3.82 26.00
CA ASN A 111 52.50 3.68 24.89
C ASN A 111 53.33 2.40 24.73
N GLY A 112 53.31 1.94 23.48
CA GLY A 112 54.51 1.34 22.93
C GLY A 112 54.30 0.18 21.97
N GLN A 113 54.54 0.45 20.74
CA GLN A 113 54.73 -0.43 19.57
C GLN A 113 55.66 -1.64 19.81
N ARG A 114 55.45 -2.75 19.12
CA ARG A 114 56.30 -3.41 18.12
C ARG A 114 56.16 -4.93 18.10
N TYR A 115 55.98 -5.42 16.90
CA TYR A 115 56.51 -6.63 16.24
C TYR A 115 57.07 -7.76 17.08
N SER A 116 56.58 -8.99 16.85
CA SER A 116 57.35 -10.06 16.17
C SER A 116 56.58 -11.37 16.13
N GLN A 117 56.76 -12.06 15.00
CA GLN A 117 56.38 -13.45 14.74
C GLN A 117 57.03 -14.43 15.72
N VAL A 118 56.36 -15.51 16.08
CA VAL A 118 56.92 -16.88 16.09
C VAL A 118 55.77 -17.90 16.15
N SER A 119 55.89 -18.89 15.32
CA SER A 119 55.11 -20.11 15.16
C SER A 119 55.23 -21.07 16.35
N ALA A 120 54.14 -21.79 16.66
CA ALA A 120 54.21 -23.24 16.96
C ALA A 120 52.83 -23.87 17.18
N GLN A 121 52.70 -25.02 16.59
CA GLN A 121 51.68 -26.05 16.57
C GLN A 121 50.98 -26.40 17.90
N GLY A 122 49.71 -26.81 17.77
CA GLY A 122 49.06 -27.60 18.81
C GLY A 122 47.54 -27.78 18.62
N ASN A 123 47.17 -28.87 17.97
CA ASN A 123 45.96 -29.72 18.10
C ASN A 123 44.55 -29.14 18.26
N MET A 124 43.70 -29.57 17.29
CA MET A 124 42.25 -29.58 17.21
C MET A 124 41.51 -30.32 18.33
N PRO A 125 40.21 -30.07 18.49
CA PRO A 125 39.26 -30.92 17.77
C PRO A 125 38.10 -30.19 17.04
N ASN A 126 37.67 -30.84 15.96
CA ASN A 126 36.56 -30.59 15.06
C ASN A 126 35.20 -30.45 15.75
N TYR A 127 34.37 -29.49 15.27
CA TYR A 127 32.92 -29.69 15.20
C TYR A 127 32.31 -28.93 13.99
N TYR A 128 31.85 -29.73 13.04
CA TYR A 128 30.76 -29.52 12.06
C TYR A 128 30.65 -28.23 11.25
N GLN A 129 31.17 -28.27 10.04
CA GLN A 129 30.69 -27.57 8.86
C GLN A 129 29.70 -28.47 8.11
N GLY A 130 28.42 -28.03 8.03
CA GLY A 130 27.44 -28.63 7.15
C GLY A 130 27.41 -27.87 5.82
N GLN A 131 27.98 -28.46 4.79
CA GLN A 131 27.80 -28.02 3.39
C GLN A 131 26.45 -28.52 2.89
N TYR A 132 25.59 -27.59 2.42
CA TYR A 132 24.44 -27.93 1.60
C TYR A 132 24.86 -28.02 0.14
N ASN A 133 25.03 -29.25 -0.32
CA ASN A 133 25.12 -29.59 -1.74
C ASN A 133 23.71 -30.01 -2.20
N ASN A 134 23.10 -29.21 -3.06
CA ASN A 134 21.81 -29.51 -3.66
C ASN A 134 22.07 -30.11 -5.05
N GLN A 135 22.12 -31.43 -5.13
CA GLN A 135 22.01 -32.17 -6.39
C GLN A 135 20.62 -32.81 -6.46
N ASN A 136 19.71 -32.22 -7.19
CA ASN A 136 18.47 -32.86 -7.61
C ASN A 136 18.75 -33.76 -8.82
N GLN A 137 18.84 -35.07 -8.57
CA GLN A 137 18.70 -36.07 -9.62
C GLN A 137 17.24 -36.23 -10.01
N TYR A 138 16.91 -35.89 -11.25
CA TYR A 138 15.67 -36.27 -11.89
C TYR A 138 15.74 -37.74 -12.31
N VAL A 139 14.88 -38.55 -11.72
CA VAL A 139 14.60 -39.90 -12.18
C VAL A 139 13.66 -39.82 -13.37
N ASN A 140 14.15 -40.28 -14.51
CA ASN A 140 13.44 -40.34 -15.78
C ASN A 140 12.75 -41.71 -15.86
N SER A 141 11.42 -41.70 -15.96
CA SER A 141 10.67 -42.88 -16.43
C SER A 141 9.39 -42.41 -17.14
N ASN A 142 9.42 -42.38 -18.46
CA ASN A 142 8.52 -43.17 -19.31
C ASN A 142 8.73 -42.83 -20.76
N GLN A 143 9.26 -43.85 -21.47
CA GLN A 143 9.24 -43.96 -22.93
C GLN A 143 7.80 -44.16 -23.39
N TYR A 144 7.34 -43.32 -24.28
CA TYR A 144 6.42 -43.73 -25.35
C TYR A 144 6.88 -43.10 -26.68
N VAL A 145 7.34 -44.00 -27.52
CA VAL A 145 7.68 -43.81 -28.93
C VAL A 145 6.38 -43.54 -29.70
N ASN A 146 6.32 -42.44 -30.46
CA ASN A 146 5.49 -42.38 -31.67
C ASN A 146 6.22 -41.61 -32.76
N GLN A 147 6.59 -42.38 -33.77
CA GLN A 147 7.10 -41.97 -35.07
C GLN A 147 5.98 -41.27 -35.86
N TYR A 148 6.29 -40.15 -36.45
CA TYR A 148 5.58 -39.63 -37.64
C TYR A 148 6.61 -39.15 -38.66
N PRO A 149 6.42 -39.54 -39.99
CA PRO A 149 7.36 -39.23 -41.05
C PRO A 149 7.14 -37.83 -41.65
N ASN A 150 8.27 -37.20 -41.96
CA ASN A 150 8.38 -36.01 -42.80
C ASN A 150 7.96 -36.25 -44.22
N GLN A 151 7.20 -35.32 -44.81
CA GLN A 151 7.33 -34.98 -46.23
C GLN A 151 6.82 -33.57 -46.50
N TYR A 152 7.74 -32.70 -46.94
CA TYR A 152 7.43 -31.39 -47.56
C TYR A 152 7.38 -31.57 -49.09
N PRO A 153 6.64 -30.69 -49.83
CA PRO A 153 7.35 -29.86 -50.77
C PRO A 153 6.99 -28.37 -50.74
N LEU A 154 8.02 -27.57 -51.02
CA LEU A 154 8.02 -26.14 -51.30
C LEU A 154 7.29 -25.81 -52.61
N GLN A 155 6.50 -24.71 -52.62
CA GLN A 155 6.45 -23.82 -53.81
C GLN A 155 6.07 -22.39 -53.39
N ASN A 156 6.88 -21.44 -53.88
CA ASN A 156 6.76 -19.99 -53.80
C ASN A 156 5.50 -19.45 -54.50
N GLN A 157 4.86 -18.40 -53.94
CA GLN A 157 4.67 -17.13 -54.63
C GLN A 157 4.07 -16.04 -53.72
N SER A 158 4.56 -14.84 -53.96
CA SER A 158 4.34 -13.52 -53.37
C SER A 158 2.88 -13.07 -53.24
N GLY A 159 2.57 -12.41 -52.11
CA GLY A 159 1.35 -11.63 -51.90
C GLY A 159 1.28 -11.11 -50.46
N TYR A 160 1.67 -9.85 -50.22
CA TYR A 160 1.48 -9.19 -48.94
C TYR A 160 -0.01 -9.13 -48.60
N ARG A 161 -0.44 -9.98 -47.68
CA ARG A 161 -1.71 -9.85 -46.97
C ARG A 161 -1.47 -10.27 -45.50
N ASN A 162 -1.97 -9.45 -44.59
CA ASN A 162 -1.96 -9.68 -43.14
C ASN A 162 -2.40 -11.10 -42.75
N GLU A 163 -1.45 -12.04 -42.69
CA GLU A 163 -1.65 -13.43 -42.26
C GLU A 163 -0.95 -13.64 -40.90
N TYR A 164 -1.46 -13.00 -39.86
CA TYR A 164 -0.94 -13.27 -38.47
C TYR A 164 -1.94 -13.98 -37.57
N TYR A 165 -3.10 -14.40 -38.09
CA TYR A 165 -4.11 -15.07 -37.26
C TYR A 165 -4.67 -16.35 -37.93
N ASP A 166 -3.80 -17.18 -38.51
CA ASP A 166 -4.29 -18.48 -38.92
C ASP A 166 -3.46 -19.64 -38.36
N ASN A 167 -4.20 -20.56 -37.70
CA ASN A 167 -3.87 -21.93 -37.38
C ASN A 167 -2.77 -22.24 -36.37
N ARG A 168 -3.15 -22.35 -35.09
CA ARG A 168 -2.72 -23.48 -34.22
C ARG A 168 -3.52 -23.55 -32.92
N PHE A 169 -4.81 -23.72 -32.97
CA PHE A 169 -5.53 -24.39 -31.92
C PHE A 169 -5.90 -25.79 -32.40
N GLY A 170 -4.88 -26.68 -32.37
CA GLY A 170 -5.02 -28.06 -32.76
C GLY A 170 -5.71 -28.89 -31.68
N ALA A 171 -6.72 -29.61 -32.14
CA ALA A 171 -7.20 -30.91 -31.69
C ALA A 171 -7.58 -31.09 -30.22
N GLY A 172 -8.87 -31.04 -29.92
CA GLY A 172 -9.46 -31.52 -28.67
C GLY A 172 -10.85 -30.99 -28.34
N PHE A 173 -11.50 -30.28 -29.24
CA PHE A 173 -12.87 -29.80 -29.03
C PHE A 173 -13.87 -30.51 -29.91
N SER A 174 -14.92 -31.04 -29.28
CA SER A 174 -16.07 -31.69 -29.92
C SER A 174 -16.75 -30.79 -30.96
N ARG A 175 -17.41 -31.40 -31.92
CA ARG A 175 -17.94 -30.90 -33.19
C ARG A 175 -18.97 -29.75 -33.16
N ASP A 176 -19.20 -29.09 -32.03
CA ASP A 176 -20.26 -28.07 -31.88
C ASP A 176 -19.74 -26.64 -31.61
N TYR A 177 -18.46 -26.35 -31.90
CA TYR A 177 -17.90 -25.01 -31.76
C TYR A 177 -17.82 -24.28 -33.09
N PRO A 178 -18.10 -22.95 -33.10
CA PRO A 178 -17.93 -22.12 -34.26
C PRO A 178 -16.51 -22.27 -34.81
N THR A 179 -16.38 -22.54 -36.11
CA THR A 179 -15.11 -22.77 -36.78
C THR A 179 -14.36 -21.47 -37.09
N ASP A 180 -15.01 -20.32 -37.00
CA ASP A 180 -14.40 -19.01 -37.22
C ASP A 180 -14.21 -18.29 -35.86
N ILE A 181 -12.98 -17.79 -35.62
CA ILE A 181 -12.66 -16.99 -34.43
C ILE A 181 -13.57 -15.75 -34.36
N ARG A 182 -14.03 -15.24 -35.50
CA ARG A 182 -14.95 -14.09 -35.56
C ARG A 182 -16.30 -14.37 -34.90
N ASP A 183 -16.75 -15.62 -34.97
CA ASP A 183 -18.03 -16.04 -34.37
C ASP A 183 -17.94 -16.09 -32.83
N LEU A 184 -16.73 -16.04 -32.27
CA LEU A 184 -16.45 -16.00 -30.82
C LEU A 184 -16.23 -14.59 -30.31
N ASP A 185 -16.12 -13.60 -31.16
CA ASP A 185 -15.86 -12.20 -30.81
C ASP A 185 -17.13 -11.56 -30.26
N SER A 186 -17.06 -11.08 -29.01
CA SER A 186 -18.18 -10.37 -28.37
C SER A 186 -18.28 -8.90 -28.77
N GLY A 187 -17.24 -8.34 -29.41
CA GLY A 187 -17.12 -6.89 -29.64
C GLY A 187 -16.83 -6.08 -28.37
N GLU A 188 -16.76 -6.73 -27.19
CA GLU A 188 -16.51 -6.05 -25.91
C GLU A 188 -15.02 -6.04 -25.58
N ILE A 189 -14.53 -4.86 -25.16
CA ILE A 189 -13.15 -4.68 -24.70
C ILE A 189 -13.04 -5.14 -23.25
N ALA A 190 -12.01 -5.92 -22.95
CA ALA A 190 -11.51 -6.15 -21.59
C ALA A 190 -10.29 -5.28 -21.37
N GLU A 191 -10.26 -4.54 -20.27
CA GLU A 191 -9.09 -3.77 -19.86
C GLU A 191 -8.91 -3.86 -18.35
N GLY A 192 -7.67 -4.08 -17.91
CA GLY A 192 -7.33 -4.17 -16.50
C GLY A 192 -5.97 -4.78 -16.26
N ILE A 193 -5.63 -4.96 -15.00
CA ILE A 193 -4.34 -5.50 -14.58
C ILE A 193 -4.36 -7.03 -14.58
N LEU A 194 -3.34 -7.64 -15.18
CA LEU A 194 -3.18 -9.09 -15.18
C LEU A 194 -2.64 -9.59 -13.83
N GLU A 195 -3.31 -10.57 -13.26
CA GLU A 195 -2.81 -11.40 -12.17
C GLU A 195 -2.61 -12.82 -12.67
N VAL A 196 -1.37 -13.29 -12.70
CA VAL A 196 -1.03 -14.67 -13.09
C VAL A 196 -1.09 -15.58 -11.87
N MET A 197 -1.86 -16.64 -11.98
CA MET A 197 -2.03 -17.63 -10.93
C MET A 197 -0.91 -18.67 -10.95
N PRO A 198 -0.65 -19.38 -9.82
CA PRO A 198 0.41 -20.40 -9.75
C PRO A 198 0.31 -21.49 -10.82
N ASP A 199 -0.92 -21.82 -11.25
CA ASP A 199 -1.18 -22.83 -12.30
C ASP A 199 -0.90 -22.32 -13.73
N GLY A 200 -0.45 -21.07 -13.86
CA GLY A 200 -0.02 -20.47 -15.14
C GLY A 200 -1.11 -19.79 -15.96
N PHE A 201 -2.39 -19.91 -15.60
CA PHE A 201 -3.45 -19.07 -16.15
C PHE A 201 -3.51 -17.73 -15.40
N GLY A 202 -4.30 -16.77 -15.88
CA GLY A 202 -4.45 -15.48 -15.22
C GLY A 202 -5.85 -14.91 -15.29
N PHE A 203 -6.03 -13.79 -14.60
CA PHE A 203 -7.22 -12.95 -14.69
C PHE A 203 -6.83 -11.50 -14.93
N ILE A 204 -7.53 -10.83 -15.84
CA ILE A 204 -7.54 -9.38 -15.92
C ILE A 204 -8.47 -8.90 -14.81
N ARG A 205 -7.91 -8.20 -13.80
CA ARG A 205 -8.66 -7.56 -12.72
C ARG A 205 -9.11 -6.19 -13.20
N CYS A 206 -10.41 -6.04 -13.35
CA CYS A 206 -10.98 -4.83 -13.95
C CYS A 206 -11.12 -3.68 -12.95
N GLU A 207 -11.16 -3.97 -11.65
CA GLU A 207 -11.44 -2.97 -10.62
C GLU A 207 -10.42 -3.03 -9.48
N ASN A 208 -9.82 -1.88 -9.16
CA ASN A 208 -8.99 -1.65 -7.98
C ASN A 208 -7.93 -2.76 -7.72
N PHE A 209 -7.45 -3.41 -8.78
CA PHE A 209 -6.45 -4.50 -8.75
C PHE A 209 -6.87 -5.73 -7.91
N LEU A 210 -8.14 -5.87 -7.61
CA LEU A 210 -8.70 -6.93 -6.80
C LEU A 210 -9.62 -7.84 -7.60
N PRO A 211 -9.81 -9.11 -7.17
CA PRO A 211 -10.77 -10.01 -7.77
C PRO A 211 -12.19 -9.45 -7.75
N GLY A 212 -12.87 -9.51 -8.89
CA GLY A 212 -14.24 -9.06 -9.09
C GLY A 212 -15.04 -9.99 -10.01
N ASP A 213 -16.33 -9.73 -10.12
CA ASP A 213 -17.23 -10.53 -10.96
C ASP A 213 -17.04 -10.26 -12.47
N ASN A 214 -16.46 -9.10 -12.80
CA ASN A 214 -16.17 -8.67 -14.17
C ASN A 214 -14.79 -9.11 -14.68
N ASP A 215 -14.05 -9.91 -13.89
CA ASP A 215 -12.73 -10.38 -14.25
C ASP A 215 -12.76 -11.23 -15.51
N VAL A 216 -11.69 -11.13 -16.30
CA VAL A 216 -11.58 -11.84 -17.58
C VAL A 216 -10.45 -12.86 -17.51
N TYR A 217 -10.77 -14.11 -17.81
CA TYR A 217 -9.82 -15.21 -17.82
C TYR A 217 -8.82 -15.08 -18.97
N VAL A 218 -7.54 -15.29 -18.66
CA VAL A 218 -6.43 -15.30 -19.62
C VAL A 218 -5.77 -16.68 -19.64
N SER A 219 -5.66 -17.27 -20.82
CA SER A 219 -5.11 -18.62 -20.96
C SER A 219 -3.59 -18.67 -20.73
N PRO A 220 -3.05 -19.82 -20.23
CA PRO A 220 -1.61 -20.01 -20.07
C PRO A 220 -0.85 -19.86 -21.41
N ALA A 221 -1.48 -20.23 -22.53
CA ALA A 221 -0.90 -20.11 -23.84
C ALA A 221 -0.65 -18.65 -24.24
N GLN A 222 -1.63 -17.76 -23.98
CA GLN A 222 -1.49 -16.32 -24.24
C GLN A 222 -0.42 -15.70 -23.33
N ILE A 223 -0.45 -16.01 -22.02
CA ILE A 223 0.53 -15.50 -21.04
C ILE A 223 1.96 -15.89 -21.48
N LYS A 224 2.16 -17.14 -21.83
CA LYS A 224 3.48 -17.65 -22.25
C LYS A 224 3.92 -17.10 -23.61
N LYS A 225 3.00 -17.03 -24.60
CA LYS A 225 3.30 -16.51 -25.95
C LYS A 225 3.79 -15.07 -25.89
N PHE A 226 3.12 -14.21 -25.13
CA PHE A 226 3.44 -12.79 -25.04
C PHE A 226 4.31 -12.43 -23.84
N ARG A 227 4.84 -13.43 -23.09
CA ARG A 227 5.70 -13.21 -21.90
C ARG A 227 5.08 -12.24 -20.90
N MET A 228 3.76 -12.26 -20.76
CA MET A 228 3.06 -11.41 -19.81
C MET A 228 3.34 -11.84 -18.39
N LYS A 229 3.30 -10.87 -17.47
CA LYS A 229 3.57 -11.06 -16.04
C LYS A 229 2.46 -10.41 -15.23
N THR A 230 2.34 -10.83 -13.96
CA THR A 230 1.52 -10.09 -12.99
C THR A 230 1.93 -8.62 -12.97
N GLY A 231 0.95 -7.72 -13.00
CA GLY A 231 1.17 -6.27 -13.02
C GLY A 231 1.14 -5.64 -14.42
N ASP A 232 1.11 -6.43 -15.49
CA ASP A 232 0.85 -5.90 -16.85
C ASP A 232 -0.62 -5.47 -16.98
N VAL A 233 -0.88 -4.28 -17.50
CA VAL A 233 -2.22 -3.86 -17.91
C VAL A 233 -2.47 -4.36 -19.32
N VAL A 234 -3.50 -5.17 -19.47
CA VAL A 234 -3.85 -5.84 -20.73
C VAL A 234 -5.17 -5.26 -21.23
N SER A 235 -5.18 -4.85 -22.50
CA SER A 235 -6.39 -4.49 -23.23
C SER A 235 -6.58 -5.46 -24.39
N GLY A 236 -7.80 -5.96 -24.57
CA GLY A 236 -8.10 -6.95 -25.61
C GLY A 236 -9.60 -7.19 -25.74
N ILE A 237 -9.98 -8.11 -26.60
CA ILE A 237 -11.38 -8.45 -26.87
C ILE A 237 -11.79 -9.69 -26.07
N LYS A 238 -12.98 -9.64 -25.47
CA LYS A 238 -13.61 -10.76 -24.78
C LYS A 238 -14.20 -11.77 -25.77
N LYS A 239 -14.10 -13.03 -25.43
CA LYS A 239 -14.88 -14.09 -26.05
C LYS A 239 -16.34 -14.01 -25.60
N ILE A 240 -17.29 -14.30 -26.49
CA ILE A 240 -18.69 -14.50 -26.12
C ILE A 240 -18.78 -15.53 -25.01
N LYS A 241 -19.37 -15.14 -23.87
CA LYS A 241 -19.50 -15.97 -22.69
C LYS A 241 -20.65 -16.96 -22.86
N THR A 242 -20.38 -18.25 -22.63
CA THR A 242 -21.42 -19.27 -22.58
C THR A 242 -22.12 -19.28 -21.21
N ALA A 243 -23.34 -19.80 -21.15
CA ALA A 243 -24.13 -19.85 -19.90
C ALA A 243 -23.47 -20.67 -18.78
N THR A 244 -22.54 -21.56 -19.10
CA THR A 244 -21.82 -22.42 -18.13
C THR A 244 -20.50 -21.80 -17.64
N GLU A 245 -19.97 -20.76 -18.29
CA GLU A 245 -18.73 -20.11 -17.89
C GLU A 245 -18.98 -19.08 -16.79
N LYS A 246 -18.18 -19.10 -15.72
CA LYS A 246 -18.26 -18.12 -14.64
C LYS A 246 -17.71 -16.76 -15.10
N PHE A 247 -16.58 -16.75 -15.80
CA PHE A 247 -15.89 -15.55 -16.29
C PHE A 247 -15.85 -15.56 -17.82
N ALA A 248 -15.85 -14.37 -18.43
CA ALA A 248 -15.51 -14.25 -19.83
C ALA A 248 -14.03 -14.60 -20.04
N ALA A 249 -13.67 -15.09 -21.22
CA ALA A 249 -12.28 -15.36 -21.58
C ALA A 249 -11.74 -14.29 -22.52
N LEU A 250 -10.46 -13.97 -22.42
CA LEU A 250 -9.77 -13.10 -23.39
C LEU A 250 -9.61 -13.84 -24.72
N LEU A 251 -10.17 -13.28 -25.79
CA LEU A 251 -10.08 -13.87 -27.13
C LEU A 251 -8.72 -13.51 -27.78
N TYR A 252 -8.42 -12.22 -27.90
CA TYR A 252 -7.13 -11.72 -28.37
C TYR A 252 -6.73 -10.42 -27.67
N ILE A 253 -5.43 -10.12 -27.74
CA ILE A 253 -4.80 -9.01 -27.03
C ILE A 253 -4.57 -7.88 -28.03
N ASN A 254 -5.02 -6.68 -27.67
CA ASN A 254 -4.77 -5.47 -28.46
C ASN A 254 -3.47 -4.79 -27.99
N THR A 255 -3.36 -4.53 -26.70
CA THR A 255 -2.17 -3.87 -26.13
C THR A 255 -1.81 -4.47 -24.77
N VAL A 256 -0.54 -4.33 -24.40
CA VAL A 256 -0.04 -4.57 -23.04
C VAL A 256 0.73 -3.34 -22.59
N ASN A 257 0.34 -2.76 -21.46
CA ASN A 257 0.86 -1.50 -20.95
C ASN A 257 0.78 -0.35 -21.97
N SER A 258 -0.32 -0.31 -22.75
CA SER A 258 -0.57 0.63 -23.85
C SER A 258 0.41 0.52 -25.02
N LEU A 259 1.18 -0.57 -25.09
CA LEU A 259 2.15 -0.87 -26.17
C LEU A 259 1.71 -2.12 -26.95
N PRO A 260 2.15 -2.29 -28.20
CA PRO A 260 1.96 -3.54 -28.95
C PRO A 260 2.54 -4.73 -28.18
N PRO A 261 1.86 -5.91 -28.16
CA PRO A 261 2.31 -7.07 -27.38
C PRO A 261 3.72 -7.57 -27.73
N GLU A 262 4.18 -7.33 -28.95
CA GLU A 262 5.50 -7.72 -29.45
C GLU A 262 6.64 -7.02 -28.70
N THR A 263 6.40 -5.84 -28.14
CA THR A 263 7.39 -5.09 -27.36
C THR A 263 7.85 -5.81 -26.09
N LEU A 264 7.05 -6.77 -25.61
CA LEU A 264 7.38 -7.57 -24.42
C LEU A 264 8.50 -8.59 -24.67
N GLU A 265 8.84 -8.91 -25.92
CA GLU A 265 9.90 -9.86 -26.23
C GLU A 265 11.28 -9.35 -25.79
N THR A 266 11.51 -8.05 -25.88
CA THR A 266 12.79 -7.40 -25.54
C THR A 266 12.80 -6.79 -24.16
N ARG A 267 11.68 -6.89 -23.40
CA ARG A 267 11.54 -6.31 -22.07
C ARG A 267 12.48 -6.98 -21.05
N PRO A 268 13.39 -6.24 -20.39
CA PRO A 268 14.23 -6.79 -19.32
C PRO A 268 13.40 -7.16 -18.10
N ASN A 269 13.92 -8.02 -17.22
CA ASN A 269 13.31 -8.19 -15.91
C ASN A 269 13.75 -7.07 -14.98
N PHE A 270 12.87 -6.63 -14.10
CA PHE A 270 13.17 -5.58 -13.13
C PHE A 270 14.39 -5.93 -12.25
N GLU A 271 14.54 -7.19 -11.89
CA GLU A 271 15.62 -7.70 -11.04
C GLU A 271 16.99 -7.67 -11.74
N ASP A 272 17.03 -7.67 -13.08
CA ASP A 272 18.25 -7.63 -13.89
C ASP A 272 18.77 -6.20 -14.14
N LEU A 273 17.95 -5.18 -13.84
CA LEU A 273 18.29 -3.77 -14.03
C LEU A 273 19.29 -3.28 -12.97
N THR A 274 20.24 -2.41 -13.37
CA THR A 274 21.32 -1.92 -12.50
C THR A 274 20.87 -0.78 -11.62
N PRO A 275 20.76 -0.96 -10.27
CA PRO A 275 20.39 0.13 -9.38
C PRO A 275 21.51 1.14 -9.19
N ILE A 276 21.18 2.44 -9.20
CA ILE A 276 22.08 3.55 -8.90
C ILE A 276 21.48 4.47 -7.83
N PHE A 277 22.29 5.36 -7.27
CA PHE A 277 21.78 6.38 -6.37
C PHE A 277 20.83 7.35 -7.09
N PRO A 278 19.82 7.91 -6.39
CA PRO A 278 19.04 9.03 -6.90
C PRO A 278 19.99 10.19 -7.26
N ASN A 279 20.05 10.54 -8.54
CA ASN A 279 20.91 11.61 -9.09
C ASN A 279 20.16 12.55 -10.03
N SER A 280 18.86 12.41 -10.12
CA SER A 280 17.97 13.28 -10.88
C SER A 280 16.85 13.72 -9.96
N ARG A 281 16.80 15.01 -9.66
CA ARG A 281 15.81 15.61 -8.76
C ARG A 281 14.43 15.64 -9.40
N ILE A 282 13.42 15.35 -8.60
CA ILE A 282 12.02 15.54 -8.92
C ILE A 282 11.62 16.90 -8.36
N HIS A 283 11.61 17.92 -9.23
CA HIS A 283 11.24 19.27 -8.82
C HIS A 283 9.76 19.37 -8.49
N LEU A 284 9.47 19.75 -7.25
CA LEU A 284 8.12 19.97 -6.76
C LEU A 284 7.68 21.44 -6.88
N ALA A 285 8.64 22.37 -6.87
CA ALA A 285 8.41 23.81 -6.90
C ALA A 285 9.07 24.42 -8.14
N ASN A 286 8.39 24.36 -9.30
CA ASN A 286 8.94 24.82 -10.58
C ASN A 286 8.55 26.28 -10.91
N ASP A 287 7.62 26.88 -10.18
CA ASP A 287 7.11 28.22 -10.47
C ASP A 287 6.77 29.01 -9.19
N ASP A 288 6.44 30.28 -9.37
CA ASP A 288 6.07 31.20 -8.29
C ASP A 288 4.74 30.83 -7.62
N SER A 289 3.95 29.90 -8.20
CA SER A 289 2.69 29.43 -7.65
C SER A 289 2.83 28.23 -6.72
N ALA A 290 4.06 27.69 -6.62
CA ALA A 290 4.34 26.54 -5.79
C ALA A 290 4.04 26.81 -4.32
N SER A 291 3.41 25.85 -3.65
CA SER A 291 3.12 25.97 -2.23
C SER A 291 4.40 26.02 -1.40
N LYS A 292 4.33 26.67 -0.24
CA LYS A 292 5.47 26.74 0.69
C LYS A 292 5.96 25.35 1.10
N ALA A 293 5.05 24.40 1.25
CA ALA A 293 5.39 23.02 1.59
C ALA A 293 6.26 22.41 0.47
N MET A 294 5.89 22.58 -0.78
CA MET A 294 6.66 22.06 -1.92
C MET A 294 8.03 22.74 -2.02
N ARG A 295 8.10 24.05 -1.79
CA ARG A 295 9.37 24.81 -1.76
C ARG A 295 10.31 24.32 -0.66
N ILE A 296 9.79 24.11 0.55
CA ILE A 296 10.57 23.61 1.71
C ILE A 296 11.05 22.19 1.43
N VAL A 297 10.19 21.29 0.96
CA VAL A 297 10.59 19.91 0.63
C VAL A 297 11.65 19.90 -0.45
N ASP A 298 11.45 20.69 -1.49
CA ASP A 298 12.34 20.74 -2.65
C ASP A 298 13.77 21.19 -2.28
N LEU A 299 13.91 22.13 -1.34
CA LEU A 299 15.22 22.63 -0.91
C LEU A 299 15.82 21.82 0.24
N LEU A 300 15.04 21.51 1.29
CA LEU A 300 15.58 20.95 2.54
C LEU A 300 15.55 19.41 2.61
N SER A 301 14.70 18.77 1.83
CA SER A 301 14.56 17.31 1.73
C SER A 301 14.27 16.90 0.29
N PRO A 302 15.17 17.20 -0.66
CA PRO A 302 14.91 16.98 -2.07
C PRO A 302 14.63 15.52 -2.37
N ILE A 303 13.68 15.27 -3.29
CA ILE A 303 13.29 13.95 -3.73
C ILE A 303 13.96 13.67 -5.07
N GLY A 304 14.75 12.60 -5.15
CA GLY A 304 15.32 12.13 -6.39
C GLY A 304 14.56 10.96 -6.99
N ARG A 305 14.67 10.77 -8.30
CA ARG A 305 14.17 9.58 -8.99
C ARG A 305 14.81 8.33 -8.39
N GLY A 306 13.97 7.39 -7.93
CA GLY A 306 14.45 6.20 -7.21
C GLY A 306 14.57 6.37 -5.69
N GLN A 307 14.06 7.47 -5.12
CA GLN A 307 14.10 7.75 -3.68
C GLN A 307 13.26 6.75 -2.88
N ARG A 308 13.77 6.34 -1.71
CA ARG A 308 13.03 5.65 -0.66
C ARG A 308 12.78 6.62 0.47
N GLY A 309 11.70 7.40 0.38
CA GLY A 309 11.37 8.46 1.33
C GLY A 309 10.33 8.02 2.36
N MET A 310 10.55 8.41 3.62
CA MET A 310 9.55 8.29 4.67
C MET A 310 9.00 9.65 5.04
N ILE A 311 7.67 9.77 5.05
CA ILE A 311 6.95 10.91 5.60
C ILE A 311 6.50 10.52 7.01
N VAL A 312 7.27 10.94 8.01
CA VAL A 312 7.04 10.59 9.42
C VAL A 312 6.03 11.56 10.02
N SER A 313 4.92 11.04 10.49
CA SER A 313 3.80 11.87 10.93
C SER A 313 3.20 11.39 12.25
N GLN A 314 3.06 12.33 13.18
CA GLN A 314 2.14 12.19 14.30
C GLN A 314 0.68 12.37 13.83
N PRO A 315 -0.31 11.80 14.53
CA PRO A 315 -1.72 12.06 14.22
C PRO A 315 -2.04 13.57 14.23
N LYS A 316 -2.83 14.01 13.23
CA LYS A 316 -3.28 15.41 13.07
C LYS A 316 -2.17 16.43 12.76
N ALA A 317 -1.04 16.00 12.20
CA ALA A 317 0.06 16.89 11.81
C ALA A 317 -0.02 17.38 10.34
N GLY A 318 -1.08 17.05 9.58
CA GLY A 318 -1.25 17.50 8.19
C GLY A 318 -0.74 16.54 7.13
N LYS A 319 -0.58 15.24 7.47
CA LYS A 319 -0.10 14.18 6.56
C LYS A 319 -0.84 14.14 5.22
N THR A 320 -2.15 14.01 5.23
CA THR A 320 -2.99 13.86 4.03
C THR A 320 -2.93 15.10 3.13
N THR A 321 -2.88 16.31 3.72
CA THR A 321 -2.71 17.56 2.99
C THR A 321 -1.37 17.58 2.24
N LEU A 322 -0.28 17.22 2.92
CA LEU A 322 1.06 17.18 2.32
C LEU A 322 1.13 16.17 1.18
N LEU A 323 0.57 14.97 1.35
CA LEU A 323 0.51 13.95 0.30
C LEU A 323 -0.25 14.47 -0.94
N LYS A 324 -1.39 15.15 -0.74
CA LYS A 324 -2.17 15.75 -1.83
C LYS A 324 -1.39 16.85 -2.55
N GLU A 325 -0.64 17.68 -1.83
CA GLU A 325 0.20 18.70 -2.44
C GLU A 325 1.34 18.09 -3.25
N ILE A 326 2.02 17.06 -2.74
CA ILE A 326 3.05 16.31 -3.49
C ILE A 326 2.42 15.70 -4.75
N ALA A 327 1.28 15.01 -4.63
CA ALA A 327 0.60 14.40 -5.77
C ALA A 327 0.24 15.44 -6.85
N LYS A 328 -0.34 16.58 -6.47
CA LYS A 328 -0.66 17.70 -7.37
C LYS A 328 0.58 18.26 -8.05
N SER A 329 1.66 18.45 -7.29
CA SER A 329 2.91 18.93 -7.85
C SER A 329 3.49 17.95 -8.89
N ILE A 330 3.44 16.64 -8.62
CA ILE A 330 3.88 15.61 -9.57
C ILE A 330 3.03 15.64 -10.84
N THR A 331 1.71 15.66 -10.72
CA THR A 331 0.81 15.68 -11.90
C THR A 331 0.96 16.93 -12.74
N THR A 332 1.34 18.06 -12.15
CA THR A 332 1.55 19.34 -12.83
C THR A 332 2.95 19.42 -13.45
N ASN A 333 3.98 19.09 -12.68
CA ASN A 333 5.37 19.37 -13.01
C ASN A 333 6.10 18.19 -13.68
N GLN A 334 5.62 16.95 -13.50
CA GLN A 334 6.27 15.72 -13.95
C GLN A 334 5.30 14.89 -14.79
N LYS A 335 4.82 15.43 -15.92
CA LYS A 335 3.75 14.84 -16.76
C LYS A 335 4.07 13.44 -17.28
N ASP A 336 5.35 13.11 -17.46
CA ASP A 336 5.79 11.80 -17.94
C ASP A 336 5.93 10.76 -16.82
N MET A 337 5.85 11.18 -15.55
CA MET A 337 5.95 10.29 -14.40
C MET A 337 4.61 9.61 -14.14
N HIS A 338 4.64 8.30 -13.97
CA HIS A 338 3.46 7.53 -13.58
C HIS A 338 3.30 7.58 -12.06
N LEU A 339 2.17 8.12 -11.60
CA LEU A 339 1.87 8.29 -10.18
C LEU A 339 0.87 7.23 -9.73
N ILE A 340 1.27 6.39 -8.78
CA ILE A 340 0.38 5.43 -8.10
C ILE A 340 0.19 5.90 -6.66
N ILE A 341 -1.05 6.15 -6.27
CA ILE A 341 -1.41 6.46 -4.88
C ILE A 341 -2.01 5.20 -4.28
N LEU A 342 -1.34 4.65 -3.27
CA LEU A 342 -1.75 3.43 -2.58
C LEU A 342 -2.21 3.74 -1.17
N LEU A 343 -3.51 3.58 -0.92
CA LEU A 343 -4.15 3.84 0.37
C LEU A 343 -4.48 2.52 1.05
N ILE A 344 -3.88 2.25 2.20
CA ILE A 344 -4.04 0.99 2.94
C ILE A 344 -4.70 1.25 4.29
N ASP A 345 -5.84 0.57 4.53
CA ASP A 345 -6.59 0.67 5.79
C ASP A 345 -6.98 2.13 6.09
N GLU A 346 -7.31 2.89 5.02
CA GLU A 346 -7.69 4.31 5.12
C GLU A 346 -9.22 4.45 5.08
N ARG A 347 -9.73 5.63 5.42
CA ARG A 347 -11.16 5.88 5.49
C ARG A 347 -11.77 6.08 4.10
N PRO A 348 -13.00 5.57 3.84
CA PRO A 348 -13.65 5.75 2.53
C PRO A 348 -13.78 7.21 2.09
N GLU A 349 -14.06 8.13 3.03
CA GLU A 349 -14.12 9.57 2.75
C GLU A 349 -12.78 10.17 2.35
N GLU A 350 -11.64 9.71 2.93
CA GLU A 350 -10.30 10.14 2.56
C GLU A 350 -9.89 9.58 1.18
N VAL A 351 -10.32 8.37 0.86
CA VAL A 351 -10.14 7.76 -0.46
C VAL A 351 -10.87 8.58 -1.53
N THR A 352 -12.12 8.93 -1.30
CA THR A 352 -12.93 9.75 -2.23
C THR A 352 -12.29 11.12 -2.43
N ASP A 353 -11.90 11.80 -1.36
CA ASP A 353 -11.26 13.11 -1.40
C ASP A 353 -9.94 13.12 -2.20
N ILE A 354 -9.16 12.04 -2.13
CA ILE A 354 -7.94 11.92 -2.93
C ILE A 354 -8.26 11.62 -4.40
N LYS A 355 -9.21 10.74 -4.69
CA LYS A 355 -9.63 10.42 -6.07
C LYS A 355 -10.16 11.63 -6.82
N GLU A 356 -10.95 12.46 -6.14
CA GLU A 356 -11.50 13.68 -6.74
C GLU A 356 -10.46 14.79 -6.89
N ALA A 357 -9.50 14.87 -5.95
CA ALA A 357 -8.48 15.92 -5.93
C ALA A 357 -7.33 15.69 -6.91
N ILE A 358 -7.02 14.42 -7.24
CA ILE A 358 -5.83 14.04 -8.03
C ILE A 358 -6.30 13.26 -9.26
N VAL A 359 -6.29 13.93 -10.40
CA VAL A 359 -6.72 13.39 -11.69
C VAL A 359 -5.61 13.63 -12.71
N GLY A 360 -5.35 12.64 -13.59
CA GLY A 360 -4.36 12.73 -14.67
C GLY A 360 -4.27 11.41 -15.45
N ASP A 361 -3.76 11.47 -16.67
CA ASP A 361 -3.66 10.30 -17.57
C ASP A 361 -2.71 9.22 -17.05
N ASN A 362 -1.68 9.62 -16.29
CA ASN A 362 -0.69 8.74 -15.69
C ASN A 362 -0.90 8.57 -14.17
N VAL A 363 -2.16 8.67 -13.69
CA VAL A 363 -2.49 8.57 -12.25
C VAL A 363 -3.36 7.36 -11.99
N GLU A 364 -2.92 6.52 -11.08
CA GLU A 364 -3.68 5.36 -10.58
C GLU A 364 -3.90 5.53 -9.06
N VAL A 365 -5.16 5.56 -8.58
CA VAL A 365 -5.50 5.58 -7.15
C VAL A 365 -6.05 4.23 -6.75
N ILE A 366 -5.25 3.48 -6.03
CA ILE A 366 -5.53 2.10 -5.61
C ILE A 366 -5.65 2.09 -4.09
N TYR A 367 -6.65 1.38 -3.57
CA TYR A 367 -6.97 1.48 -2.15
C TYR A 367 -7.54 0.18 -1.58
N SER A 368 -7.49 0.11 -0.26
CA SER A 368 -8.21 -0.86 0.55
C SER A 368 -8.59 -0.16 1.86
N THR A 369 -9.90 -0.06 2.12
CA THR A 369 -10.46 0.70 3.24
C THR A 369 -10.46 -0.08 4.55
N PHE A 370 -10.61 0.59 5.69
CA PHE A 370 -10.47 0.01 7.03
C PHE A 370 -11.50 -1.09 7.36
N ASP A 371 -12.61 -1.14 6.64
CA ASP A 371 -13.66 -2.15 6.76
C ASP A 371 -13.36 -3.45 5.98
N GLU A 372 -12.26 -3.46 5.20
CA GLU A 372 -11.84 -4.64 4.47
C GLU A 372 -10.90 -5.54 5.29
N LEU A 373 -10.81 -6.82 4.89
CA LEU A 373 -9.94 -7.78 5.55
C LEU A 373 -8.45 -7.51 5.32
N PRO A 374 -7.57 -7.81 6.28
CA PRO A 374 -6.12 -7.60 6.15
C PRO A 374 -5.49 -8.27 4.92
N ASP A 375 -6.03 -9.40 4.46
CA ASP A 375 -5.55 -10.06 3.23
C ASP A 375 -5.80 -9.23 1.97
N ARG A 376 -6.85 -8.39 1.94
CA ARG A 376 -7.08 -7.45 0.83
C ARG A 376 -6.03 -6.34 0.80
N HIS A 377 -5.68 -5.78 1.97
CA HIS A 377 -4.61 -4.79 2.10
C HIS A 377 -3.28 -5.31 1.53
N LYS A 378 -2.95 -6.55 1.88
CA LYS A 378 -1.77 -7.27 1.41
C LYS A 378 -1.78 -7.44 -0.11
N ARG A 379 -2.87 -8.02 -0.64
CA ARG A 379 -3.02 -8.33 -2.06
C ARG A 379 -2.93 -7.08 -2.93
N VAL A 380 -3.60 -6.00 -2.55
CA VAL A 380 -3.54 -4.72 -3.25
C VAL A 380 -2.10 -4.20 -3.32
N SER A 381 -1.37 -4.25 -2.21
CA SER A 381 0.03 -3.80 -2.17
C SER A 381 0.95 -4.65 -3.06
N GLU A 382 0.74 -5.98 -3.09
CA GLU A 382 1.48 -6.90 -3.95
C GLU A 382 1.21 -6.62 -5.44
N MET A 383 -0.03 -6.34 -5.82
CA MET A 383 -0.39 -5.98 -7.19
C MET A 383 0.20 -4.62 -7.61
N VAL A 384 0.16 -3.62 -6.72
CA VAL A 384 0.74 -2.29 -6.98
C VAL A 384 2.24 -2.36 -7.22
N ILE A 385 2.99 -3.12 -6.43
CA ILE A 385 4.43 -3.19 -6.63
C ILE A 385 4.80 -3.94 -7.93
N GLU A 386 4.04 -4.96 -8.30
CA GLU A 386 4.23 -5.63 -9.58
C GLU A 386 3.85 -4.71 -10.76
N ARG A 387 2.77 -3.92 -10.66
CA ARG A 387 2.43 -2.87 -11.63
C ARG A 387 3.58 -1.89 -11.83
N ALA A 388 4.12 -1.35 -10.75
CA ALA A 388 5.22 -0.41 -10.79
C ALA A 388 6.46 -1.00 -11.47
N LYS A 389 6.81 -2.26 -11.16
CA LYS A 389 7.93 -2.95 -11.81
C LYS A 389 7.72 -3.08 -13.33
N ARG A 390 6.48 -3.42 -13.76
CA ARG A 390 6.18 -3.54 -15.22
C ARG A 390 6.39 -2.22 -15.94
N LEU A 391 5.98 -1.10 -15.34
CA LEU A 391 6.22 0.22 -15.90
C LEU A 391 7.71 0.56 -16.00
N VAL A 392 8.49 0.27 -14.95
CA VAL A 392 9.95 0.51 -14.95
C VAL A 392 10.67 -0.38 -15.96
N GLU A 393 10.23 -1.63 -16.17
CA GLU A 393 10.76 -2.52 -17.22
C GLU A 393 10.59 -1.93 -18.64
N HIS A 394 9.65 -1.00 -18.82
CA HIS A 394 9.46 -0.21 -20.04
C HIS A 394 10.17 1.16 -19.99
N GLY A 395 11.10 1.35 -19.07
CA GLY A 395 11.87 2.60 -18.94
C GLY A 395 11.08 3.80 -18.41
N LYS A 396 9.91 3.57 -17.80
CA LYS A 396 9.09 4.64 -17.21
C LYS A 396 9.58 5.04 -15.83
N ASP A 397 9.43 6.32 -15.51
CA ASP A 397 9.59 6.82 -14.15
C ASP A 397 8.28 6.67 -13.39
N VAL A 398 8.33 6.01 -12.24
CA VAL A 398 7.16 5.70 -11.43
C VAL A 398 7.34 6.27 -10.02
N MET A 399 6.30 6.90 -9.49
CA MET A 399 6.22 7.27 -8.08
C MET A 399 5.05 6.57 -7.40
N ILE A 400 5.31 5.92 -6.26
CA ILE A 400 4.27 5.40 -5.37
C ILE A 400 4.20 6.31 -4.13
N LEU A 401 3.01 6.86 -3.88
CA LEU A 401 2.67 7.49 -2.60
C LEU A 401 1.88 6.48 -1.77
N LEU A 402 2.50 5.94 -0.73
CA LEU A 402 1.89 4.93 0.15
C LEU A 402 1.39 5.56 1.46
N ASP A 403 0.14 5.48 1.72
CA ASP A 403 -0.49 5.83 2.98
C ASP A 403 -1.21 4.62 3.60
N SER A 404 -0.65 3.88 4.55
CA SER A 404 0.66 4.04 5.19
C SER A 404 1.44 2.71 5.28
N ILE A 405 2.76 2.80 5.37
CA ILE A 405 3.62 1.61 5.60
C ILE A 405 3.34 0.97 6.97
N THR A 406 2.98 1.76 7.96
CA THR A 406 2.61 1.30 9.31
C THR A 406 1.40 0.38 9.25
N ARG A 407 0.35 0.79 8.53
CA ARG A 407 -0.88 -0.02 8.38
C ARG A 407 -0.64 -1.25 7.51
N LEU A 408 0.19 -1.14 6.48
CA LEU A 408 0.61 -2.28 5.68
C LEU A 408 1.34 -3.33 6.54
N ALA A 409 2.29 -2.91 7.38
CA ALA A 409 3.00 -3.81 8.29
C ALA A 409 2.04 -4.48 9.30
N ARG A 410 1.03 -3.75 9.80
CA ARG A 410 -0.04 -4.31 10.66
C ARG A 410 -0.86 -5.37 9.93
N ALA A 411 -1.24 -5.14 8.66
CA ALA A 411 -1.98 -6.11 7.87
C ALA A 411 -1.19 -7.42 7.67
N TYR A 412 0.11 -7.30 7.38
CA TYR A 412 0.97 -8.49 7.32
C TYR A 412 1.08 -9.19 8.67
N ASN A 413 1.18 -8.45 9.78
CA ASN A 413 1.26 -9.04 11.13
C ASN A 413 0.00 -9.85 11.51
N LEU A 414 -1.15 -9.48 10.98
CA LEU A 414 -2.40 -10.19 11.21
C LEU A 414 -2.58 -11.44 10.32
N THR A 415 -1.86 -11.52 9.20
CA THR A 415 -2.10 -12.55 8.16
C THR A 415 -1.00 -13.59 8.05
N ILE A 416 0.18 -13.37 8.63
CA ILE A 416 1.25 -14.36 8.62
C ILE A 416 1.06 -15.44 9.67
N ALA A 417 1.60 -16.62 9.41
CA ALA A 417 1.75 -17.65 10.45
C ALA A 417 2.77 -17.17 11.50
N PRO A 418 2.45 -17.26 12.80
CA PRO A 418 3.36 -16.83 13.86
C PRO A 418 4.73 -17.51 13.78
N SER A 419 5.82 -16.72 13.78
CA SER A 419 7.18 -17.25 13.75
C SER A 419 7.67 -17.78 15.12
N GLY A 420 6.88 -17.55 16.19
CA GLY A 420 7.27 -17.83 17.57
C GLY A 420 8.21 -16.78 18.18
N ARG A 421 8.54 -15.73 17.46
CA ARG A 421 9.31 -14.58 17.94
C ARG A 421 8.45 -13.32 17.88
N THR A 422 8.58 -12.47 18.88
CA THR A 422 7.76 -11.24 18.94
C THR A 422 8.66 -10.06 19.34
N LEU A 423 8.65 -9.02 18.54
CA LEU A 423 9.24 -7.72 18.87
C LEU A 423 8.35 -6.96 19.84
N SER A 424 8.87 -5.87 20.38
CA SER A 424 8.08 -4.97 21.23
C SER A 424 6.79 -4.53 20.52
N GLY A 425 5.69 -4.42 21.28
CA GLY A 425 4.39 -4.06 20.70
C GLY A 425 3.63 -5.17 19.99
N GLY A 426 4.08 -6.44 20.09
CA GLY A 426 3.35 -7.58 19.52
C GLY A 426 3.59 -7.80 18.01
N LEU A 427 4.65 -7.22 17.46
CA LEU A 427 5.02 -7.35 16.04
C LEU A 427 5.86 -8.61 15.82
N ASP A 428 5.45 -9.48 14.92
CA ASP A 428 6.26 -10.59 14.47
C ASP A 428 7.33 -10.11 13.46
N PRO A 429 8.63 -10.44 13.64
CA PRO A 429 9.67 -10.04 12.69
C PRO A 429 9.40 -10.49 11.25
N ALA A 430 8.73 -11.63 11.06
CA ALA A 430 8.38 -12.13 9.72
C ALA A 430 7.36 -11.23 9.00
N ALA A 431 6.51 -10.51 9.75
CA ALA A 431 5.55 -9.56 9.19
C ALA A 431 6.20 -8.38 8.45
N LEU A 432 7.44 -8.05 8.82
CA LEU A 432 8.17 -6.92 8.23
C LEU A 432 8.82 -7.28 6.89
N HIS A 433 9.00 -8.56 6.57
CA HIS A 433 9.76 -8.99 5.41
C HIS A 433 9.18 -8.46 4.09
N MET A 434 7.90 -8.68 3.85
CA MET A 434 7.26 -8.23 2.60
C MET A 434 7.10 -6.71 2.51
N PRO A 435 6.67 -5.98 3.56
CA PRO A 435 6.67 -4.52 3.55
C PRO A 435 8.07 -3.91 3.36
N LYS A 436 9.13 -4.48 3.94
CA LYS A 436 10.53 -4.07 3.68
C LYS A 436 10.93 -4.33 2.23
N ARG A 437 10.54 -5.47 1.66
CA ARG A 437 10.77 -5.77 0.25
C ARG A 437 10.03 -4.79 -0.66
N PHE A 438 8.77 -4.47 -0.35
CA PHE A 438 8.00 -3.44 -1.05
C PHE A 438 8.75 -2.11 -1.07
N PHE A 439 9.06 -1.54 0.10
CA PHE A 439 9.74 -0.26 0.22
C PHE A 439 11.16 -0.28 -0.35
N GLY A 440 11.89 -1.40 -0.17
CA GLY A 440 13.23 -1.61 -0.70
C GLY A 440 13.30 -1.79 -2.23
N THR A 441 12.16 -1.97 -2.91
CA THR A 441 12.11 -2.07 -4.37
C THR A 441 12.41 -0.73 -5.05
N ALA A 442 12.19 0.40 -4.36
CA ALA A 442 12.49 1.74 -4.89
C ALA A 442 13.97 1.90 -5.21
N ARG A 443 14.26 2.28 -6.45
CA ARG A 443 15.62 2.48 -6.99
C ARG A 443 15.59 3.31 -8.26
N ASN A 444 16.65 4.03 -8.50
CA ASN A 444 16.96 4.60 -9.79
C ASN A 444 17.72 3.58 -10.64
N ILE A 445 17.52 3.55 -11.94
CA ILE A 445 18.03 2.53 -12.85
C ILE A 445 18.97 3.17 -13.86
N ARG A 446 20.12 2.55 -14.07
CA ARG A 446 21.14 3.04 -15.03
C ARG A 446 20.66 2.97 -16.47
N GLU A 447 19.94 1.94 -16.83
CA GLU A 447 19.43 1.67 -18.18
C GLU A 447 18.22 2.55 -18.54
N GLY A 448 17.66 3.27 -17.59
CA GLY A 448 16.50 4.15 -17.72
C GLY A 448 15.31 3.70 -16.90
N GLY A 449 14.46 4.66 -16.59
CA GLY A 449 13.32 4.47 -15.67
C GLY A 449 13.74 4.50 -14.20
N SER A 450 12.78 4.70 -13.34
CA SER A 450 12.99 4.73 -11.88
C SER A 450 11.74 4.33 -11.13
N LEU A 451 11.91 3.80 -9.92
CA LEU A 451 10.83 3.61 -8.96
C LEU A 451 11.12 4.40 -7.69
N THR A 452 10.34 5.44 -7.47
CA THR A 452 10.37 6.27 -6.26
C THR A 452 9.22 5.85 -5.34
N ILE A 453 9.47 5.67 -4.04
CA ILE A 453 8.42 5.36 -3.06
C ILE A 453 8.51 6.36 -1.91
N LEU A 454 7.43 7.11 -1.71
CA LEU A 454 7.23 7.94 -0.53
C LEU A 454 6.15 7.28 0.33
N ALA A 455 6.54 6.76 1.49
CA ALA A 455 5.64 6.06 2.38
C ALA A 455 5.43 6.84 3.68
N THR A 456 4.19 7.01 4.10
CA THR A 456 3.90 7.60 5.40
C THR A 456 4.15 6.57 6.50
N ALA A 457 4.81 7.01 7.57
CA ALA A 457 5.02 6.26 8.80
C ALA A 457 4.36 6.99 9.96
N LEU A 458 3.54 6.27 10.73
CA LEU A 458 2.85 6.82 11.89
C LEU A 458 3.72 6.64 13.13
N VAL A 459 3.88 7.73 13.90
CA VAL A 459 4.62 7.74 15.16
C VAL A 459 3.81 8.42 16.26
N ASP A 460 4.14 8.17 17.52
CA ASP A 460 3.46 8.76 18.68
C ASP A 460 1.94 8.56 18.67
N THR A 461 1.48 7.43 18.17
CA THR A 461 0.06 7.05 18.15
C THR A 461 -0.44 6.48 19.49
N GLY A 462 0.48 6.25 20.43
CA GLY A 462 0.24 5.49 21.66
C GLY A 462 0.39 3.98 21.47
N SER A 463 0.68 3.50 20.24
CA SER A 463 0.93 2.10 19.91
C SER A 463 2.43 1.83 19.79
N ARG A 464 2.97 0.98 20.68
CA ARG A 464 4.37 0.54 20.60
C ARG A 464 4.70 -0.20 19.27
N MET A 465 3.71 -0.82 18.65
CA MET A 465 3.91 -1.48 17.36
C MET A 465 4.28 -0.46 16.28
N ASP A 466 3.63 0.70 16.27
CA ASP A 466 3.88 1.74 15.26
C ASP A 466 5.29 2.31 15.39
N ASP A 467 5.75 2.52 16.63
CA ASP A 467 7.11 3.00 16.89
C ASP A 467 8.16 1.97 16.44
N VAL A 468 7.91 0.67 16.70
CA VAL A 468 8.79 -0.41 16.23
C VAL A 468 8.81 -0.49 14.70
N VAL A 469 7.64 -0.39 14.04
CA VAL A 469 7.58 -0.35 12.59
C VAL A 469 8.40 0.83 12.05
N PHE A 470 8.23 2.03 12.59
CA PHE A 470 9.02 3.19 12.16
C PHE A 470 10.52 2.94 12.29
N GLU A 471 11.02 2.49 13.44
CA GLU A 471 12.44 2.22 13.66
C GLU A 471 13.00 1.14 12.70
N GLU A 472 12.22 0.10 12.42
CA GLU A 472 12.60 -0.97 11.50
C GLU A 472 12.69 -0.53 10.02
N PHE A 473 11.93 0.51 9.63
CA PHE A 473 11.96 1.07 8.28
C PHE A 473 12.92 2.23 8.12
N LYS A 474 13.26 2.95 9.20
CA LYS A 474 14.21 4.07 9.20
C LYS A 474 15.55 3.72 8.57
N GLY A 475 16.07 2.51 8.85
CA GLY A 475 17.32 2.01 8.25
C GLY A 475 17.21 1.68 6.75
N THR A 476 16.00 1.43 6.24
CA THR A 476 15.75 1.08 4.83
C THR A 476 15.60 2.34 3.95
N GLY A 477 15.08 3.42 4.52
CA GLY A 477 14.91 4.70 3.84
C GLY A 477 16.23 5.43 3.58
N ASN A 478 16.20 6.35 2.62
CA ASN A 478 17.28 7.28 2.31
C ASN A 478 16.81 8.75 2.24
N MET A 479 15.60 9.02 2.71
CA MET A 479 15.03 10.36 2.88
C MET A 479 13.99 10.30 4.00
N GLU A 480 13.99 11.29 4.87
CA GLU A 480 12.99 11.47 5.93
C GLU A 480 12.42 12.88 5.85
N LEU A 481 11.10 12.97 5.85
CA LEU A 481 10.32 14.21 5.95
C LEU A 481 9.45 14.12 7.20
N VAL A 482 9.80 14.86 8.23
CA VAL A 482 9.17 14.74 9.56
C VAL A 482 8.16 15.86 9.75
N LEU A 483 6.92 15.50 10.10
CA LEU A 483 5.88 16.46 10.49
C LEU A 483 5.88 16.67 12.00
N ASN A 484 5.71 17.93 12.41
CA ASN A 484 5.70 18.34 13.80
C ASN A 484 4.29 18.77 14.25
N ARG A 485 3.67 17.96 15.11
CA ARG A 485 2.33 18.23 15.61
C ARG A 485 2.22 19.54 16.40
N LYS A 486 3.28 19.97 17.12
CA LYS A 486 3.26 21.22 17.86
C LYS A 486 3.13 22.44 16.94
N LEU A 487 3.78 22.42 15.75
CA LEU A 487 3.61 23.46 14.75
C LEU A 487 2.16 23.50 14.24
N SER A 488 1.59 22.32 13.96
CA SER A 488 0.18 22.20 13.54
C SER A 488 -0.80 22.71 14.61
N GLU A 489 -0.57 22.44 15.88
CA GLU A 489 -1.37 22.93 17.01
C GLU A 489 -1.29 24.46 17.14
N LYS A 490 -0.13 25.04 16.86
CA LYS A 490 0.09 26.50 16.76
C LYS A 490 -0.47 27.12 15.45
N ARG A 491 -1.05 26.32 14.54
CA ARG A 491 -1.52 26.76 13.21
C ARG A 491 -0.41 27.27 12.28
N ILE A 492 0.83 26.81 12.50
CA ILE A 492 1.98 27.11 11.64
C ILE A 492 2.07 26.02 10.56
N PHE A 493 1.90 26.41 9.30
CA PHE A 493 1.91 25.51 8.17
C PHE A 493 2.87 25.99 7.06
N PRO A 494 3.57 25.04 6.38
CA PRO A 494 3.51 23.59 6.60
C PRO A 494 4.16 23.19 7.92
N ALA A 495 3.56 22.21 8.60
CA ALA A 495 4.05 21.75 9.90
C ALA A 495 5.24 20.77 9.76
N ILE A 496 6.24 21.15 8.95
CA ILE A 496 7.43 20.35 8.66
C ILE A 496 8.50 20.66 9.71
N ASP A 497 9.04 19.62 10.34
CA ASP A 497 10.23 19.72 11.18
C ASP A 497 11.47 19.75 10.28
N VAL A 498 11.88 20.96 9.92
CA VAL A 498 12.98 21.21 8.98
C VAL A 498 14.34 20.68 9.48
N LEU A 499 14.49 20.49 10.81
CA LEU A 499 15.72 20.01 11.41
C LEU A 499 15.86 18.48 11.34
N LYS A 500 14.74 17.79 11.48
CA LYS A 500 14.70 16.33 11.41
C LYS A 500 14.52 15.80 10.00
N SER A 501 14.13 16.69 9.07
CA SER A 501 13.93 16.32 7.67
C SER A 501 15.23 16.39 6.89
N SER A 502 15.53 15.34 6.11
CA SER A 502 16.78 15.29 5.32
C SER A 502 16.72 14.22 4.23
N THR A 503 17.57 14.39 3.22
CA THR A 503 17.81 13.40 2.16
C THR A 503 19.28 12.97 2.20
N ARG A 504 19.53 11.66 2.11
CA ARG A 504 20.90 11.13 1.94
C ARG A 504 21.38 11.41 0.52
N ARG A 505 22.64 11.86 0.39
CA ARG A 505 23.23 12.22 -0.89
C ARG A 505 22.45 13.33 -1.60
N ASP A 506 21.98 14.32 -0.83
CA ASP A 506 21.44 15.58 -1.34
C ASP A 506 22.44 16.34 -2.23
N ASP A 507 23.75 16.09 -2.05
CA ASP A 507 24.83 16.54 -2.93
C ASP A 507 24.67 16.14 -4.40
N LEU A 508 23.91 15.09 -4.70
CA LEU A 508 23.60 14.66 -6.07
C LEU A 508 22.34 15.32 -6.65
N LEU A 509 21.56 16.02 -5.82
CA LEU A 509 20.26 16.56 -6.16
C LEU A 509 20.19 18.09 -6.09
N LEU A 510 21.03 18.72 -5.28
CA LEU A 510 21.10 20.16 -5.08
C LEU A 510 22.21 20.78 -5.92
N SER A 511 22.03 22.05 -6.33
CA SER A 511 23.11 22.85 -6.85
C SER A 511 24.11 23.20 -5.73
N LYS A 512 25.28 23.76 -6.09
CA LYS A 512 26.28 24.17 -5.10
C LYS A 512 25.73 25.28 -4.22
N GLU A 513 25.02 26.21 -4.81
CA GLU A 513 24.41 27.37 -4.18
C GLU A 513 23.30 26.93 -3.22
N GLU A 514 22.44 26.04 -3.66
CA GLU A 514 21.37 25.43 -2.82
C GLU A 514 21.96 24.67 -1.64
N ALA A 515 23.02 23.87 -1.87
CA ALA A 515 23.67 23.08 -0.81
C ALA A 515 24.36 24.02 0.23
N GLU A 516 24.93 25.14 -0.19
CA GLU A 516 25.48 26.15 0.71
C GLU A 516 24.39 26.80 1.57
N VAL A 517 23.28 27.20 0.97
CA VAL A 517 22.12 27.73 1.69
C VAL A 517 21.54 26.72 2.69
N VAL A 518 21.38 25.47 2.29
CA VAL A 518 20.92 24.39 3.21
C VAL A 518 21.89 24.25 4.38
N SER A 519 23.19 24.34 4.15
CA SER A 519 24.21 24.33 5.21
C SER A 519 24.08 25.53 6.16
N ILE A 520 23.86 26.75 5.63
CA ILE A 520 23.62 27.95 6.44
C ILE A 520 22.37 27.79 7.30
N ILE A 521 21.25 27.34 6.69
CA ILE A 521 19.98 27.08 7.40
C ILE A 521 20.20 26.08 8.54
N ARG A 522 20.88 24.97 8.28
CA ARG A 522 21.13 23.93 9.30
C ARG A 522 22.06 24.42 10.41
N LYS A 523 23.08 25.22 10.14
CA LYS A 523 23.98 25.79 11.15
C LYS A 523 23.31 26.83 12.03
N SER A 524 22.38 27.62 11.49
CA SER A 524 21.67 28.64 12.27
C SER A 524 20.76 28.05 13.37
N THR A 525 20.54 26.75 13.32
CA THR A 525 19.65 26.03 14.24
C THR A 525 20.30 25.66 15.58
N ASP A 526 21.62 25.68 15.66
CA ASP A 526 22.37 25.29 16.88
C ASP A 526 22.25 26.32 18.02
N LEU A 527 21.71 27.51 17.74
CA LEU A 527 21.75 28.67 18.65
C LEU A 527 20.41 29.00 19.32
N ALA A 528 19.28 28.38 18.92
CA ALA A 528 17.94 28.74 19.41
C ALA A 528 17.06 27.52 19.69
N LYS A 529 15.90 27.71 20.33
CA LYS A 529 14.93 26.65 20.57
C LYS A 529 14.34 26.15 19.25
N HIS A 530 14.22 24.81 19.10
CA HIS A 530 13.76 24.15 17.87
C HIS A 530 12.49 24.75 17.25
N ASP A 531 11.49 25.08 18.05
CA ASP A 531 10.20 25.59 17.57
C ASP A 531 10.35 27.02 17.00
N GLU A 532 11.16 27.89 17.60
CA GLU A 532 11.41 29.27 17.16
C GLU A 532 12.19 29.31 15.86
N VAL A 533 13.12 28.37 15.68
CA VAL A 533 13.92 28.25 14.44
C VAL A 533 13.04 27.81 13.28
N ALA A 534 12.17 26.83 13.48
CA ALA A 534 11.24 26.37 12.45
C ALA A 534 10.31 27.50 11.99
N GLU A 535 9.81 28.32 12.92
CA GLU A 535 8.99 29.49 12.60
C GLU A 535 9.76 30.51 11.76
N ARG A 536 10.99 30.87 12.14
CA ARG A 536 11.84 31.79 11.37
C ARG A 536 12.17 31.27 9.96
N ILE A 537 12.49 29.99 9.82
CA ILE A 537 12.74 29.40 8.49
C ILE A 537 11.47 29.52 7.62
N ILE A 538 10.30 29.21 8.16
CA ILE A 538 9.03 29.35 7.44
C ILE A 538 8.79 30.82 7.07
N GLU A 539 9.14 31.78 7.92
CA GLU A 539 9.04 33.21 7.62
C GLU A 539 9.96 33.63 6.49
N GLU A 540 11.19 33.09 6.42
CA GLU A 540 12.09 33.34 5.28
C GLU A 540 11.50 32.84 3.96
N PHE A 541 10.91 31.63 3.93
CA PHE A 541 10.19 31.16 2.75
C PHE A 541 8.97 32.02 2.42
N ASN A 542 8.33 32.65 3.43
CA ASN A 542 7.21 33.58 3.22
C ASN A 542 7.65 34.91 2.60
N SER A 543 8.88 35.33 2.83
CA SER A 543 9.42 36.61 2.38
C SER A 543 9.89 36.61 0.90
N THR A 544 9.88 35.43 0.25
CA THR A 544 10.35 35.23 -1.12
C THR A 544 9.31 34.50 -1.97
N LYS A 545 9.33 34.72 -3.28
CA LYS A 545 8.36 34.13 -4.23
C LYS A 545 8.68 32.68 -4.56
N ASN A 546 9.95 32.40 -4.81
CA ASN A 546 10.45 31.07 -5.21
C ASN A 546 11.76 30.72 -4.49
N ASN A 547 12.31 29.52 -4.74
CA ASN A 547 13.53 29.07 -4.10
C ASN A 547 14.80 29.76 -4.65
N GLU A 548 14.79 30.23 -5.90
CA GLU A 548 15.90 30.97 -6.49
C GLU A 548 16.12 32.30 -5.74
N GLU A 549 15.06 33.08 -5.56
CA GLU A 549 15.08 34.33 -4.79
C GLU A 549 15.50 34.10 -3.33
N LEU A 550 15.07 33.00 -2.72
CA LEU A 550 15.47 32.63 -1.35
C LEU A 550 16.97 32.31 -1.29
N VAL A 551 17.49 31.55 -2.24
CA VAL A 551 18.90 31.20 -2.33
C VAL A 551 19.76 32.46 -2.50
N GLU A 552 19.42 33.33 -3.45
CA GLU A 552 20.12 34.60 -3.65
C GLU A 552 20.12 35.47 -2.38
N LYS A 553 18.98 35.62 -1.73
CA LYS A 553 18.82 36.42 -0.51
C LYS A 553 19.70 35.91 0.62
N ILE A 554 19.69 34.58 0.89
CA ILE A 554 20.48 34.01 1.99
C ILE A 554 21.97 34.07 1.70
N LEU A 555 22.40 33.82 0.46
CA LEU A 555 23.83 33.93 0.07
C LEU A 555 24.33 35.36 0.20
N ALA A 556 23.55 36.37 -0.20
CA ALA A 556 23.92 37.78 -0.08
C ALA A 556 24.11 38.22 1.37
N ASN A 557 23.34 37.69 2.30
CA ASN A 557 23.35 38.04 3.72
C ASN A 557 24.30 37.17 4.57
N GLY A 558 24.67 35.99 4.08
CA GLY A 558 25.52 35.03 4.79
C GLY A 558 24.87 34.39 6.05
N GLN A 559 23.60 34.67 6.33
CA GLN A 559 22.85 34.19 7.47
C GLN A 559 21.34 34.28 7.25
N LEU A 560 20.55 33.54 8.04
CA LEU A 560 19.10 33.76 8.18
C LEU A 560 18.85 35.10 8.88
N MET A 561 17.93 35.91 8.35
CA MET A 561 17.54 37.19 8.95
C MET A 561 16.66 37.04 10.20
#